data_562765344faf07aee48775b4f37c9ea3
#
_entry.id   562765344faf07aee48775b4f37c9ea3
#
_cell.length_a   1.000
_cell.length_b   1.000
_cell.length_c   1.000
_cell.angle_alpha   90.00
_cell.angle_beta   90.00
_cell.angle_gamma   90.00
#
_symmetry.space_group_name_H-M   'P 1'
#
loop_
_entity.id
_entity.type
_entity.pdbx_description
1 polymer ?
#
loop_
_entity_poly.entity_id
_entity_poly.type
_entity_poly.pdbx_seq_one_letter_code
_entity_poly.pdbx_strand_id
1 'polypeptide(L)'
;VDGTRVVGNSAIQLAQLASPSSDKLLVRAFMAGYGINDYALFPGIALAMWSCAKPQNRKKVAGLLIPTVISTVFFGVTEPILFTFLFAAPWLYFGVYAPLSGLGEVLSEAMGVSVYQGNIKDLIPFLFRPEKLNLLPYLILLPAFFLAAFFLFRFFITKFDIKTPGRDDGDDIELINSRAEFEAKAAEAKGES
;
A
#
# COMPACT_ATOMS: atom_id res chain seq x y z
N VAL A 1 27.48 2.23 14.19
CA VAL A 1 26.96 3.24 15.11
C VAL A 1 27.80 3.19 16.35
N ASP A 2 28.36 4.32 16.77
CA ASP A 2 29.22 4.46 17.99
C ASP A 2 30.35 3.43 18.10
N GLY A 3 30.99 3.07 16.96
CA GLY A 3 32.05 2.06 16.88
C GLY A 3 31.58 0.61 16.88
N THR A 4 30.29 0.35 17.07
CA THR A 4 29.73 -1.01 17.04
C THR A 4 29.29 -1.38 15.61
N ARG A 5 29.68 -2.55 15.15
CA ARG A 5 29.23 -3.08 13.86
C ARG A 5 27.81 -3.63 14.00
N VAL A 6 26.88 -3.03 13.28
CA VAL A 6 25.47 -3.47 13.24
C VAL A 6 25.14 -3.89 11.80
N VAL A 7 24.42 -4.99 11.62
CA VAL A 7 24.07 -5.57 10.32
C VAL A 7 22.56 -5.72 10.20
N GLY A 8 22.01 -5.36 9.04
CA GLY A 8 20.57 -5.40 8.75
C GLY A 8 19.89 -4.03 8.90
N ASN A 9 19.01 -3.69 7.92
CA ASN A 9 18.43 -2.37 7.82
C ASN A 9 17.69 -1.96 9.11
N SER A 10 16.80 -2.79 9.62
CA SER A 10 16.04 -2.50 10.84
C SER A 10 16.94 -2.36 12.07
N ALA A 11 17.94 -3.22 12.21
CA ALA A 11 18.89 -3.15 13.32
C ALA A 11 19.72 -1.86 13.28
N ILE A 12 20.17 -1.46 12.10
CA ILE A 12 20.91 -0.19 11.90
C ILE A 12 20.04 1.01 12.24
N GLN A 13 18.78 1.02 11.79
CA GLN A 13 17.85 2.12 12.08
C GLN A 13 17.55 2.23 13.58
N LEU A 14 17.30 1.11 14.26
CA LEU A 14 17.09 1.09 15.71
C LEU A 14 18.34 1.56 16.48
N ALA A 15 19.52 1.13 16.05
CA ALA A 15 20.77 1.62 16.64
C ALA A 15 20.98 3.12 16.40
N GLN A 16 20.63 3.64 15.23
CA GLN A 16 20.65 5.06 14.94
C GLN A 16 19.61 5.84 15.76
N LEU A 17 18.43 5.25 16.00
CA LEU A 17 17.41 5.86 16.85
C LEU A 17 17.90 5.98 18.31
N ALA A 18 18.58 4.96 18.80
CA ALA A 18 19.14 4.93 20.16
C ALA A 18 20.36 5.85 20.34
N SER A 19 21.08 6.16 19.25
CA SER A 19 22.26 7.04 19.29
C SER A 19 21.89 8.45 19.73
N PRO A 20 22.73 9.12 20.55
CA PRO A 20 22.53 10.51 20.97
C PRO A 20 22.69 11.53 19.83
N SER A 21 23.27 11.14 18.69
CA SER A 21 23.40 12.03 17.51
C SER A 21 22.02 12.49 17.04
N SER A 22 21.93 13.73 16.57
CA SER A 22 20.76 14.32 15.91
C SER A 22 20.71 14.08 14.39
N ASP A 23 21.67 13.31 13.85
CA ASP A 23 21.71 13.03 12.42
C ASP A 23 20.47 12.25 11.99
N LYS A 24 19.99 12.56 10.78
CA LYS A 24 18.86 11.82 10.18
C LYS A 24 19.21 10.37 9.93
N LEU A 25 18.22 9.52 9.92
CA LEU A 25 18.40 8.10 9.60
C LEU A 25 19.11 7.96 8.26
N LEU A 26 20.25 7.29 8.25
CA LEU A 26 21.08 7.09 7.05
C LEU A 26 20.56 5.93 6.19
N VAL A 27 20.04 4.88 6.82
CA VAL A 27 19.47 3.74 6.11
C VAL A 27 18.04 4.06 5.73
N ARG A 28 17.83 4.42 4.48
CA ARG A 28 16.54 4.85 3.91
C ARG A 28 16.07 3.95 2.79
N ALA A 29 17.01 3.35 2.05
CA ALA A 29 16.75 2.53 0.88
C ALA A 29 15.70 1.44 1.16
N PHE A 30 14.70 1.36 0.31
CA PHE A 30 13.57 0.43 0.37
C PHE A 30 12.62 0.60 1.57
N MET A 31 12.83 1.57 2.42
CA MET A 31 11.97 1.83 3.59
C MET A 31 11.02 2.99 3.39
N ALA A 32 11.47 4.05 2.71
CA ALA A 32 10.63 5.23 2.44
C ALA A 32 9.46 4.92 1.50
N GLY A 33 9.65 4.02 0.53
CA GLY A 33 8.61 3.62 -0.42
C GLY A 33 7.43 2.87 0.22
N TYR A 34 7.65 2.17 1.33
CA TYR A 34 6.53 1.56 2.07
C TYR A 34 5.47 2.59 2.46
N GLY A 35 5.88 3.79 2.90
CA GLY A 35 4.94 4.86 3.22
C GLY A 35 4.13 5.32 2.01
N ILE A 36 4.72 5.38 0.82
CA ILE A 36 3.98 5.71 -0.41
C ILE A 36 2.91 4.63 -0.70
N ASN A 37 3.25 3.35 -0.54
CA ASN A 37 2.29 2.27 -0.74
C ASN A 37 1.16 2.35 0.28
N ASP A 38 1.49 2.38 1.58
CA ASP A 38 0.53 2.24 2.66
C ASP A 38 -0.36 3.47 2.84
N TYR A 39 0.19 4.69 2.67
CA TYR A 39 -0.56 5.93 2.89
C TYR A 39 -1.16 6.54 1.63
N ALA A 40 -0.68 6.18 0.45
CA ALA A 40 -1.11 6.79 -0.80
C ALA A 40 -1.65 5.78 -1.81
N LEU A 41 -0.85 4.81 -2.26
CA LEU A 41 -1.27 3.93 -3.36
C LEU A 41 -2.47 3.07 -2.98
N PHE A 42 -2.41 2.33 -1.89
CA PHE A 42 -3.52 1.46 -1.49
C PHE A 42 -4.82 2.21 -1.16
N PRO A 43 -4.80 3.33 -0.40
CA PRO A 43 -5.99 4.15 -0.23
C PRO A 43 -6.55 4.71 -1.55
N GLY A 44 -5.68 5.15 -2.48
CA GLY A 44 -6.07 5.61 -3.81
C GLY A 44 -6.71 4.51 -4.65
N ILE A 45 -6.12 3.31 -4.65
CA ILE A 45 -6.66 2.11 -5.32
C ILE A 45 -8.02 1.72 -4.74
N ALA A 46 -8.15 1.69 -3.40
CA ALA A 46 -9.41 1.39 -2.73
C ALA A 46 -10.51 2.37 -3.14
N LEU A 47 -10.22 3.66 -3.14
CA LEU A 47 -11.16 4.68 -3.57
C LEU A 47 -11.53 4.52 -5.05
N ALA A 48 -10.59 4.15 -5.92
CA ALA A 48 -10.85 3.87 -7.32
C ALA A 48 -11.83 2.69 -7.47
N MET A 49 -11.57 1.57 -6.80
CA MET A 49 -12.46 0.39 -6.82
C MET A 49 -13.86 0.74 -6.29
N TRP A 50 -13.95 1.42 -5.15
CA TRP A 50 -15.22 1.87 -4.60
C TRP A 50 -15.99 2.78 -5.56
N SER A 51 -15.31 3.73 -6.21
CA SER A 51 -15.93 4.67 -7.15
C SER A 51 -16.47 3.97 -8.40
N CYS A 52 -15.86 2.85 -8.79
CA CYS A 52 -16.25 2.02 -9.95
C CYS A 52 -17.35 1.00 -9.60
N ALA A 53 -17.61 0.74 -8.33
CA ALA A 53 -18.67 -0.17 -7.88
C ALA A 53 -20.07 0.35 -8.25
N LYS A 54 -20.99 -0.57 -8.54
CA LYS A 54 -22.40 -0.25 -8.79
C LYS A 54 -23.00 0.51 -7.59
N PRO A 55 -23.87 1.51 -7.80
CA PRO A 55 -24.40 2.31 -6.70
C PRO A 55 -25.02 1.49 -5.56
N GLN A 56 -25.75 0.41 -5.89
CA GLN A 56 -26.36 -0.49 -4.90
C GLN A 56 -25.32 -1.24 -4.06
N ASN A 57 -24.15 -1.48 -4.60
CA ASN A 57 -23.09 -2.27 -3.96
C ASN A 57 -22.09 -1.40 -3.16
N ARG A 58 -22.08 -0.08 -3.37
CA ARG A 58 -21.07 0.83 -2.77
C ARG A 58 -21.00 0.74 -1.25
N LYS A 59 -22.16 0.56 -0.58
CA LYS A 59 -22.18 0.42 0.89
C LYS A 59 -21.50 -0.86 1.36
N LYS A 60 -21.75 -1.98 0.69
CA LYS A 60 -21.10 -3.27 0.98
C LYS A 60 -19.59 -3.16 0.70
N VAL A 61 -19.21 -2.64 -0.47
CA VAL A 61 -17.80 -2.43 -0.85
C VAL A 61 -17.06 -1.52 0.13
N ALA A 62 -17.68 -0.42 0.58
CA ALA A 62 -17.09 0.43 1.60
C ALA A 62 -16.87 -0.32 2.92
N GLY A 63 -17.83 -1.17 3.32
CA GLY A 63 -17.70 -2.01 4.51
C GLY A 63 -16.52 -2.98 4.46
N LEU A 64 -16.10 -3.40 3.27
CA LEU A 64 -14.92 -4.26 3.07
C LEU A 64 -13.61 -3.44 2.94
N LEU A 65 -13.64 -2.38 2.14
CA LEU A 65 -12.42 -1.63 1.83
C LEU A 65 -11.96 -0.71 2.96
N ILE A 66 -12.87 -0.13 3.74
CA ILE A 66 -12.49 0.77 4.84
C ILE A 66 -11.65 0.06 5.91
N PRO A 67 -12.09 -1.09 6.48
CA PRO A 67 -11.26 -1.83 7.44
C PRO A 67 -9.92 -2.27 6.84
N THR A 68 -9.91 -2.66 5.56
CA THR A 68 -8.70 -3.06 4.86
C THR A 68 -7.71 -1.90 4.73
N VAL A 69 -8.16 -0.72 4.32
CA VAL A 69 -7.32 0.48 4.25
C VAL A 69 -6.80 0.87 5.63
N ILE A 70 -7.65 0.82 6.66
CA ILE A 70 -7.22 1.07 8.04
C ILE A 70 -6.13 0.07 8.45
N SER A 71 -6.33 -1.22 8.17
CA SER A 71 -5.34 -2.26 8.47
C SER A 71 -4.01 -2.02 7.73
N THR A 72 -4.07 -1.62 6.47
CA THR A 72 -2.88 -1.28 5.69
C THR A 72 -2.14 -0.08 6.28
N VAL A 73 -2.83 1.02 6.49
CA VAL A 73 -2.22 2.27 6.99
C VAL A 73 -1.63 2.12 8.39
N PHE A 74 -2.34 1.45 9.30
CA PHE A 74 -1.91 1.34 10.69
C PHE A 74 -0.94 0.18 10.94
N PHE A 75 -1.12 -0.95 10.26
CA PHE A 75 -0.39 -2.19 10.55
C PHE A 75 0.45 -2.72 9.39
N GLY A 76 0.31 -2.15 8.19
CA GLY A 76 1.04 -2.60 7.00
C GLY A 76 0.51 -3.93 6.43
N VAL A 77 -0.74 -4.31 6.71
CA VAL A 77 -1.37 -5.52 6.14
C VAL A 77 -1.95 -5.17 4.77
N THR A 78 -1.23 -5.52 3.72
CA THR A 78 -1.53 -5.09 2.34
C THR A 78 -2.18 -6.17 1.49
N GLU A 79 -2.07 -7.44 1.89
CA GLU A 79 -2.51 -8.59 1.13
C GLU A 79 -4.00 -8.52 0.73
N PRO A 80 -4.95 -8.18 1.61
CA PRO A 80 -6.35 -8.19 1.24
C PRO A 80 -6.68 -7.22 0.09
N ILE A 81 -6.09 -6.02 0.10
CA ILE A 81 -6.32 -5.05 -0.97
C ILE A 81 -5.54 -5.41 -2.24
N LEU A 82 -4.31 -5.88 -2.07
CA LEU A 82 -3.45 -6.27 -3.19
C LEU A 82 -4.05 -7.42 -3.99
N PHE A 83 -4.59 -8.43 -3.32
CA PHE A 83 -5.17 -9.58 -3.97
C PHE A 83 -6.46 -9.25 -4.74
N THR A 84 -7.22 -8.22 -4.34
CA THR A 84 -8.43 -7.83 -5.06
C THR A 84 -8.18 -7.47 -6.53
N PHE A 85 -7.06 -6.81 -6.82
CA PHE A 85 -6.73 -6.45 -8.19
C PHE A 85 -5.65 -7.35 -8.83
N LEU A 86 -4.79 -7.97 -8.03
CA LEU A 86 -3.81 -8.93 -8.54
C LEU A 86 -4.48 -10.11 -9.23
N PHE A 87 -5.51 -10.68 -8.60
CA PHE A 87 -6.22 -11.82 -9.16
C PHE A 87 -7.26 -11.43 -10.22
N ALA A 88 -7.90 -10.26 -10.06
CA ALA A 88 -8.85 -9.76 -11.06
C ALA A 88 -8.14 -9.39 -12.38
N ALA A 89 -6.94 -8.82 -12.32
CA ALA A 89 -6.18 -8.39 -13.48
C ALA A 89 -4.67 -8.34 -13.15
N PRO A 90 -3.93 -9.46 -13.29
CA PRO A 90 -2.49 -9.51 -12.97
C PRO A 90 -1.66 -8.44 -13.69
N TRP A 91 -2.05 -8.10 -14.93
CA TRP A 91 -1.37 -7.05 -15.68
C TRP A 91 -1.49 -5.66 -15.05
N LEU A 92 -2.58 -5.40 -14.30
CA LEU A 92 -2.76 -4.15 -13.57
C LEU A 92 -1.76 -4.04 -12.41
N TYR A 93 -1.46 -5.17 -11.77
CA TYR A 93 -0.42 -5.24 -10.77
C TYR A 93 0.96 -4.94 -11.38
N PHE A 94 1.36 -5.72 -12.40
CA PHE A 94 2.71 -5.61 -12.98
C PHE A 94 2.89 -4.36 -13.85
N GLY A 95 1.84 -3.92 -14.56
CA GLY A 95 1.90 -2.81 -15.53
C GLY A 95 1.60 -1.43 -14.92
N VAL A 96 0.93 -1.37 -13.77
CA VAL A 96 0.52 -0.10 -13.17
C VAL A 96 1.00 0.04 -11.73
N TYR A 97 0.60 -0.88 -10.85
CA TYR A 97 0.94 -0.77 -9.43
C TYR A 97 2.46 -0.87 -9.19
N ALA A 98 3.12 -1.92 -9.68
CA ALA A 98 4.53 -2.15 -9.42
C ALA A 98 5.44 -1.02 -9.96
N PRO A 99 5.26 -0.51 -11.20
CA PRO A 99 5.99 0.66 -11.68
C PRO A 99 5.73 1.92 -10.85
N LEU A 100 4.46 2.15 -10.43
CA LEU A 100 4.10 3.30 -9.63
C LEU A 100 4.71 3.23 -8.22
N SER A 101 4.70 2.05 -7.61
CA SER A 101 5.36 1.77 -6.34
C SER A 101 6.88 1.98 -6.44
N GLY A 102 7.52 1.44 -7.47
CA GLY A 102 8.95 1.64 -7.71
C GLY A 102 9.33 3.10 -7.94
N LEU A 103 8.50 3.86 -8.67
CA LEU A 103 8.69 5.29 -8.85
C LEU A 103 8.56 6.03 -7.50
N GLY A 104 7.61 5.63 -6.67
CA GLY A 104 7.44 6.18 -5.31
C GLY A 104 8.68 5.98 -4.46
N GLU A 105 9.29 4.80 -4.53
CA GLU A 105 10.56 4.49 -3.85
C GLU A 105 11.68 5.40 -4.32
N VAL A 106 11.90 5.48 -5.64
CA VAL A 106 12.96 6.29 -6.23
C VAL A 106 12.80 7.77 -5.87
N LEU A 107 11.59 8.30 -5.97
CA LEU A 107 11.33 9.72 -5.64
C LEU A 107 11.45 9.98 -4.14
N SER A 108 11.02 9.07 -3.29
CA SER A 108 11.19 9.19 -1.83
C SER A 108 12.66 9.25 -1.45
N GLU A 109 13.48 8.38 -2.05
CA GLU A 109 14.93 8.39 -1.83
C GLU A 109 15.59 9.66 -2.38
N ALA A 110 15.24 10.08 -3.60
CA ALA A 110 15.78 11.28 -4.25
C ALA A 110 15.44 12.56 -3.46
N MET A 111 14.25 12.63 -2.88
CA MET A 111 13.81 13.76 -2.04
C MET A 111 14.31 13.65 -0.58
N GLY A 112 15.07 12.61 -0.27
CA GLY A 112 15.66 12.42 1.04
C GLY A 112 14.65 12.12 2.15
N VAL A 113 13.52 11.47 1.83
CA VAL A 113 12.59 10.98 2.85
C VAL A 113 13.36 10.08 3.81
N SER A 114 13.27 10.37 5.09
CA SER A 114 13.87 9.59 6.16
C SER A 114 12.79 9.17 7.13
N VAL A 115 12.42 7.89 7.09
CA VAL A 115 11.36 7.30 7.89
C VAL A 115 11.67 5.83 8.15
N TYR A 116 11.18 5.31 9.26
CA TYR A 116 11.23 3.88 9.55
C TYR A 116 9.92 3.24 9.10
N GLN A 117 9.99 2.34 8.15
CA GLN A 117 8.87 1.61 7.56
C GLN A 117 7.66 2.48 7.12
N GLY A 118 6.64 1.87 6.56
CA GLY A 118 5.52 2.58 5.97
C GLY A 118 4.34 2.77 6.92
N ASN A 119 4.10 1.85 7.86
CA ASN A 119 2.90 1.86 8.67
C ASN A 119 3.03 2.72 9.95
N ILE A 120 1.87 3.17 10.48
CA ILE A 120 1.84 4.06 11.66
C ILE A 120 2.42 3.38 12.89
N LYS A 121 2.12 2.10 13.10
CA LYS A 121 2.61 1.34 14.27
C LYS A 121 4.13 1.43 14.40
N ASP A 122 4.86 1.25 13.30
CA ASP A 122 6.31 1.25 13.29
C ASP A 122 6.90 2.67 13.27
N LEU A 123 6.12 3.67 12.85
CA LEU A 123 6.51 5.07 12.89
C LEU A 123 6.47 5.67 14.31
N ILE A 124 5.55 5.22 15.17
CA ILE A 124 5.32 5.81 16.51
C ILE A 124 6.62 5.96 17.33
N PRO A 125 7.49 4.94 17.47
CA PRO A 125 8.71 5.09 18.26
C PRO A 125 9.64 6.19 17.76
N PHE A 126 9.63 6.46 16.46
CA PHE A 126 10.48 7.46 15.82
C PHE A 126 9.94 8.89 15.95
N LEU A 127 8.64 9.06 16.23
CA LEU A 127 8.04 10.37 16.51
C LEU A 127 8.56 11.01 17.80
N PHE A 128 9.15 10.22 18.71
CA PHE A 128 9.85 10.75 19.88
C PHE A 128 11.23 11.36 19.57
N ARG A 129 11.73 11.14 18.36
CA ARG A 129 13.00 11.68 17.85
C ARG A 129 12.77 12.31 16.46
N PRO A 130 11.90 13.35 16.37
CA PRO A 130 11.49 13.93 15.08
C PRO A 130 12.67 14.56 14.30
N GLU A 131 13.73 14.96 14.98
CA GLU A 131 14.96 15.47 14.37
C GLU A 131 15.65 14.45 13.45
N LYS A 132 15.43 13.16 13.69
CA LYS A 132 15.99 12.07 12.87
C LYS A 132 15.17 11.76 11.62
N LEU A 133 13.94 12.27 11.55
CA LEU A 133 13.02 12.05 10.43
C LEU A 133 13.09 13.20 9.43
N ASN A 134 12.77 12.90 8.18
CA ASN A 134 12.49 13.88 7.14
C ASN A 134 11.20 13.48 6.42
N LEU A 135 10.08 13.93 6.95
CA LEU A 135 8.75 13.64 6.42
C LEU A 135 8.19 14.74 5.52
N LEU A 136 8.89 15.88 5.42
CA LEU A 136 8.40 17.03 4.65
C LEU A 136 8.09 16.68 3.17
N PRO A 137 8.91 15.87 2.46
CA PRO A 137 8.58 15.49 1.09
C PRO A 137 7.27 14.71 0.95
N TYR A 138 6.81 14.03 1.98
CA TYR A 138 5.53 13.32 1.96
C TYR A 138 4.32 14.23 1.79
N LEU A 139 4.42 15.52 2.18
CA LEU A 139 3.34 16.48 1.93
C LEU A 139 3.03 16.65 0.43
N ILE A 140 4.01 16.39 -0.43
CA ILE A 140 3.87 16.44 -1.88
C ILE A 140 3.65 15.05 -2.45
N LEU A 141 4.48 14.08 -2.04
CA LEU A 141 4.47 12.74 -2.62
C LEU A 141 3.16 11.99 -2.32
N LEU A 142 2.66 12.03 -1.08
CA LEU A 142 1.46 11.27 -0.73
C LEU A 142 0.23 11.71 -1.53
N PRO A 143 -0.14 13.01 -1.61
CA PRO A 143 -1.26 13.42 -2.45
C PRO A 143 -1.06 13.11 -3.94
N ALA A 144 0.15 13.30 -4.45
CA ALA A 144 0.46 13.03 -5.86
C ALA A 144 0.27 11.55 -6.22
N PHE A 145 0.82 10.65 -5.41
CA PHE A 145 0.70 9.21 -5.63
C PHE A 145 -0.71 8.68 -5.35
N PHE A 146 -1.40 9.22 -4.35
CA PHE A 146 -2.81 8.91 -4.10
C PHE A 146 -3.67 9.23 -5.33
N LEU A 147 -3.54 10.44 -5.87
CA LEU A 147 -4.30 10.86 -7.06
C LEU A 147 -3.89 10.06 -8.30
N ALA A 148 -2.59 9.81 -8.49
CA ALA A 148 -2.11 8.99 -9.59
C ALA A 148 -2.71 7.57 -9.53
N ALA A 149 -2.67 6.92 -8.37
CA ALA A 149 -3.26 5.61 -8.16
C ALA A 149 -4.78 5.63 -8.41
N PHE A 150 -5.49 6.62 -7.85
CA PHE A 150 -6.93 6.76 -8.03
C PHE A 150 -7.31 6.89 -9.51
N PHE A 151 -6.69 7.81 -10.24
CA PHE A 151 -7.07 8.07 -11.64
C PHE A 151 -6.65 6.94 -12.57
N LEU A 152 -5.44 6.39 -12.40
CA LEU A 152 -4.97 5.29 -13.23
C LEU A 152 -5.81 4.02 -13.02
N PHE A 153 -6.04 3.64 -11.77
CA PHE A 153 -6.85 2.46 -11.49
C PHE A 153 -8.29 2.64 -11.95
N ARG A 154 -8.91 3.79 -11.66
CA ARG A 154 -10.26 4.09 -12.15
C ARG A 154 -10.34 4.02 -13.68
N PHE A 155 -9.38 4.61 -14.38
CA PHE A 155 -9.32 4.57 -15.84
C PHE A 155 -9.22 3.12 -16.36
N PHE A 156 -8.31 2.33 -15.85
CA PHE A 156 -8.12 0.97 -16.31
C PHE A 156 -9.29 0.05 -15.92
N ILE A 157 -9.81 0.16 -14.70
CA ILE A 157 -10.98 -0.61 -14.25
C ILE A 157 -12.18 -0.33 -15.16
N THR A 158 -12.43 0.93 -15.53
CA THR A 158 -13.57 1.28 -16.38
C THR A 158 -13.33 0.91 -17.84
N LYS A 159 -12.12 1.17 -18.37
CA LYS A 159 -11.80 0.93 -19.79
C LYS A 159 -11.78 -0.55 -20.16
N PHE A 160 -11.29 -1.40 -19.27
CA PHE A 160 -11.15 -2.85 -19.50
C PHE A 160 -12.22 -3.69 -18.79
N ASP A 161 -13.23 -3.03 -18.22
CA ASP A 161 -14.33 -3.68 -17.47
C ASP A 161 -13.84 -4.70 -16.44
N ILE A 162 -12.77 -4.34 -15.68
CA ILE A 162 -12.18 -5.24 -14.69
C ILE A 162 -13.18 -5.47 -13.57
N LYS A 163 -13.43 -6.75 -13.25
CA LYS A 163 -14.39 -7.18 -12.24
C LYS A 163 -13.81 -7.03 -10.83
N THR A 164 -13.68 -5.78 -10.39
CA THR A 164 -13.33 -5.45 -9.00
C THR A 164 -14.56 -5.56 -8.10
N PRO A 165 -14.39 -5.66 -6.77
CA PRO A 165 -15.50 -5.84 -5.84
C PRO A 165 -16.66 -4.85 -6.08
N GLY A 166 -17.88 -5.40 -6.16
CA GLY A 166 -19.11 -4.64 -6.36
C GLY A 166 -19.44 -4.23 -7.79
N ARG A 167 -18.66 -4.66 -8.79
CA ARG A 167 -18.98 -4.44 -10.22
C ARG A 167 -19.86 -5.53 -10.81
N ASP A 168 -19.85 -6.74 -10.26
CA ASP A 168 -20.72 -7.84 -10.67
C ASP A 168 -22.09 -7.75 -10.02
N ASP A 169 -23.07 -8.48 -10.57
CA ASP A 169 -24.43 -8.56 -10.07
C ASP A 169 -24.61 -9.61 -8.97
N GLY A 170 -23.54 -10.35 -8.63
CA GLY A 170 -23.54 -11.33 -7.53
C GLY A 170 -23.66 -10.69 -6.17
N ASP A 171 -24.36 -11.35 -5.26
CA ASP A 171 -24.55 -10.87 -3.88
C ASP A 171 -23.30 -11.04 -3.00
N ASP A 172 -22.35 -11.88 -3.40
CA ASP A 172 -21.14 -12.19 -2.66
C ASP A 172 -20.01 -11.24 -3.00
N ILE A 173 -19.99 -10.11 -2.26
CA ILE A 173 -18.90 -9.15 -2.34
C ILE A 173 -17.91 -9.49 -1.22
N GLU A 174 -16.92 -10.32 -1.53
CA GLU A 174 -15.86 -10.72 -0.60
C GLU A 174 -14.48 -10.29 -1.12
N LEU A 175 -13.58 -10.01 -0.19
CA LEU A 175 -12.16 -9.84 -0.50
C LEU A 175 -11.50 -11.22 -0.52
N ILE A 176 -10.70 -11.48 -1.54
CA ILE A 176 -9.88 -12.70 -1.61
C ILE A 176 -8.67 -12.49 -0.70
N ASN A 177 -8.60 -13.24 0.38
CA ASN A 177 -7.57 -13.08 1.40
C ASN A 177 -6.38 -14.05 1.24
N SER A 178 -6.51 -15.05 0.36
CA SER A 178 -5.45 -16.01 0.13
C SER A 178 -5.52 -16.63 -1.27
N ARG A 179 -4.37 -17.17 -1.71
CA ARG A 179 -4.30 -17.92 -2.96
C ARG A 179 -5.20 -19.16 -2.95
N ALA A 180 -5.29 -19.84 -1.81
CA ALA A 180 -6.14 -21.02 -1.66
C ALA A 180 -7.62 -20.69 -1.85
N GLU A 181 -8.07 -19.55 -1.32
CA GLU A 181 -9.44 -19.05 -1.49
C GLU A 181 -9.73 -18.67 -2.95
N PHE A 182 -8.76 -18.04 -3.63
CA PHE A 182 -8.88 -17.76 -5.06
C PHE A 182 -8.98 -19.05 -5.90
N GLU A 183 -8.12 -20.02 -5.63
CA GLU A 183 -8.13 -21.31 -6.34
C GLU A 183 -9.45 -22.07 -6.11
N ALA A 184 -9.99 -22.05 -4.88
CA ALA A 184 -11.27 -22.63 -4.55
C ALA A 184 -12.42 -21.96 -5.33
N LYS A 185 -12.50 -20.63 -5.33
CA LYS A 185 -13.52 -19.89 -6.09
C LYS A 185 -13.36 -20.04 -7.60
N ALA A 186 -12.13 -20.15 -8.11
CA ALA A 186 -11.87 -20.39 -9.51
C ALA A 186 -12.28 -21.81 -9.95
N ALA A 187 -12.14 -22.81 -9.08
CA ALA A 187 -12.61 -24.18 -9.32
C ALA A 187 -14.15 -24.24 -9.33
N GLU A 188 -14.81 -23.60 -8.35
CA GLU A 188 -16.27 -23.47 -8.32
C GLU A 188 -16.83 -22.82 -9.59
N ALA A 189 -16.21 -21.72 -10.04
CA ALA A 189 -16.64 -21.00 -11.25
C ALA A 189 -16.48 -21.84 -12.53
N LYS A 190 -15.57 -22.82 -12.55
CA LYS A 190 -15.37 -23.74 -13.67
C LYS A 190 -16.30 -24.98 -13.61
N GLY A 191 -17.10 -25.13 -12.55
CA GLY A 191 -17.96 -26.29 -12.37
C GLY A 191 -17.20 -27.60 -12.08
N GLU A 192 -15.97 -27.51 -11.65
CA GLU A 192 -15.13 -28.64 -11.24
C GLU A 192 -15.38 -28.86 -9.74
N SER A 193 -16.34 -29.74 -9.43
CA SER A 193 -16.60 -30.21 -8.06
C SER A 193 -16.06 -31.63 -7.89
#